data_b2a3edb2455b2c6faa15c9f57f87c9cf
#
_entry.id   b2a3edb2455b2c6faa15c9f57f87c9cf
#
_cell.length_a   1.000
_cell.length_b   1.000
_cell.length_c   1.000
_cell.angle_alpha   90.00
_cell.angle_beta   90.00
_cell.angle_gamma   90.00
#
_symmetry.space_group_name_H-M   'P 1'
#
loop_
_entity.id
_entity.type
_entity.pdbx_description
1 polymer ?
#
loop_
_entity_poly.entity_id
_entity_poly.type
_entity_poly.pdbx_seq_one_letter_code
_entity_poly.pdbx_strand_id
1 'polypeptide(L)'
;MPTTTLVIDPTVTTGVSLAQVVEEKCGEKVRDCYQCGKCSAGCPVVYAMDVAPHRVLRAAQLNQKDMLVKSSTIWVCASCHTCATRCPCEIDIPKVMDTFRRMAIAEKVRPAQPNALLFDRLFLKSVELTGRLYELGLVGFFNLLSKQPFASMDLAPAMMLKGKIPLIPSRLKGRREVGEIFRRVGEVEKRE
;
A
#
# COMPACT_ATOMS: atom_id res chain seq x y z
N MET A 1 23.05 -3.49 -0.82
CA MET A 1 21.80 -3.66 -0.06
C MET A 1 22.14 -3.60 1.42
N PRO A 2 21.59 -2.71 2.24
CA PRO A 2 21.85 -2.71 3.66
C PRO A 2 21.31 -4.00 4.28
N THR A 3 22.18 -4.69 5.01
CA THR A 3 21.82 -5.92 5.72
C THR A 3 21.02 -5.52 6.96
N THR A 4 19.70 -5.51 6.87
CA THR A 4 18.84 -5.28 8.03
C THR A 4 18.95 -6.49 8.94
N THR A 5 19.69 -6.36 10.03
CA THR A 5 19.83 -7.41 11.05
C THR A 5 18.50 -7.52 11.81
N LEU A 6 17.89 -8.72 11.78
CA LEU A 6 16.70 -9.01 12.58
C LEU A 6 17.12 -9.14 14.05
N VAL A 7 16.84 -8.13 14.85
CA VAL A 7 17.04 -8.16 16.30
C VAL A 7 15.80 -8.76 16.93
N ILE A 8 15.95 -9.79 17.73
CA ILE A 8 14.85 -10.37 18.52
C ILE A 8 14.58 -9.39 19.67
N ASP A 9 13.39 -8.79 19.67
CA ASP A 9 12.96 -7.91 20.76
C ASP A 9 12.49 -8.79 21.95
N PRO A 10 13.17 -8.73 23.09
CA PRO A 10 12.81 -9.54 24.27
C PRO A 10 11.58 -9.03 25.02
N THR A 11 10.97 -7.92 24.61
CA THR A 11 9.86 -7.27 25.33
C THR A 11 8.46 -7.84 25.00
N VAL A 12 8.37 -9.08 24.49
CA VAL A 12 7.08 -9.76 24.25
C VAL A 12 6.51 -10.26 25.59
N THR A 13 6.01 -9.34 26.40
CA THR A 13 5.35 -9.66 27.69
C THR A 13 3.83 -9.60 27.64
N THR A 14 3.23 -9.31 26.52
CA THR A 14 1.77 -9.38 26.32
C THR A 14 1.46 -10.58 25.42
N GLY A 15 0.81 -11.61 25.96
CA GLY A 15 0.58 -12.96 25.41
C GLY A 15 0.01 -13.13 24.00
N VAL A 16 -0.07 -12.07 23.15
CA VAL A 16 -0.58 -12.13 21.78
C VAL A 16 0.56 -11.83 20.81
N SER A 17 0.88 -12.81 19.93
CA SER A 17 1.94 -12.61 18.92
C SER A 17 1.46 -11.71 17.77
N LEU A 18 2.39 -10.95 17.13
CA LEU A 18 2.06 -10.15 15.96
C LEU A 18 1.46 -11.00 14.82
N ALA A 19 1.92 -12.23 14.66
CA ALA A 19 1.36 -13.16 13.69
C ALA A 19 -0.13 -13.47 13.99
N GLN A 20 -0.51 -13.59 15.27
CA GLN A 20 -1.93 -13.75 15.66
C GLN A 20 -2.74 -12.48 15.35
N VAL A 21 -2.20 -11.31 15.67
CA VAL A 21 -2.86 -10.03 15.35
C VAL A 21 -3.10 -9.89 13.84
N VAL A 22 -2.12 -10.28 13.01
CA VAL A 22 -2.27 -10.28 11.55
C VAL A 22 -3.34 -11.28 11.11
N GLU A 23 -3.33 -12.51 11.67
CA GLU A 23 -4.32 -13.54 11.38
C GLU A 23 -5.73 -13.08 11.72
N GLU A 24 -5.95 -12.44 12.87
CA GLU A 24 -7.24 -11.88 13.29
C GLU A 24 -7.71 -10.75 12.35
N LYS A 25 -6.78 -9.90 11.87
CA LYS A 25 -7.12 -8.74 11.05
C LYS A 25 -7.36 -9.05 9.57
N CYS A 26 -6.69 -10.03 9.00
CA CYS A 26 -6.78 -10.35 7.57
C CYS A 26 -7.06 -11.81 7.24
N GLY A 27 -7.11 -12.71 8.23
CA GLY A 27 -7.37 -14.14 8.04
C GLY A 27 -6.17 -14.94 7.53
N GLU A 28 -4.99 -14.32 7.39
CA GLU A 28 -3.82 -14.97 6.78
C GLU A 28 -2.91 -15.61 7.82
N LYS A 29 -2.70 -16.93 7.70
CA LYS A 29 -1.90 -17.75 8.62
C LYS A 29 -0.40 -17.54 8.42
N VAL A 30 0.10 -16.38 8.83
CA VAL A 30 1.52 -16.01 8.68
C VAL A 30 2.47 -17.01 9.36
N ARG A 31 1.99 -17.72 10.40
CA ARG A 31 2.76 -18.74 11.13
C ARG A 31 3.11 -19.95 10.27
N ASP A 32 2.30 -20.28 9.26
CA ASP A 32 2.51 -21.43 8.39
C ASP A 32 3.63 -21.20 7.35
N CYS A 33 4.16 -19.98 7.26
CA CYS A 33 5.24 -19.64 6.34
C CYS A 33 6.56 -20.32 6.74
N TYR A 34 7.03 -21.26 5.91
CA TYR A 34 8.32 -21.95 6.09
C TYR A 34 9.49 -21.30 5.34
N GLN A 35 9.34 -20.05 4.92
CA GLN A 35 10.44 -19.21 4.37
C GLN A 35 11.07 -19.72 3.05
N CYS A 36 10.29 -20.32 2.17
CA CYS A 36 10.79 -20.84 0.88
C CYS A 36 11.30 -19.78 -0.10
N GLY A 37 10.99 -18.49 0.11
CA GLY A 37 11.48 -17.37 -0.68
C GLY A 37 10.81 -17.18 -2.05
N LYS A 38 9.90 -18.05 -2.50
CA LYS A 38 9.23 -17.95 -3.83
C LYS A 38 8.51 -16.62 -4.05
N CYS A 39 7.92 -16.04 -3.00
CA CYS A 39 7.25 -14.74 -3.04
C CYS A 39 8.23 -13.60 -3.38
N SER A 40 9.45 -13.64 -2.85
CA SER A 40 10.46 -12.63 -3.12
C SER A 40 11.12 -12.81 -4.47
N ALA A 41 11.40 -14.07 -4.86
CA ALA A 41 11.98 -14.38 -6.16
C ALA A 41 11.06 -13.97 -7.34
N GLY A 42 9.74 -13.94 -7.12
CA GLY A 42 8.78 -13.54 -8.13
C GLY A 42 8.28 -12.10 -8.04
N CYS A 43 8.73 -11.32 -7.07
CA CYS A 43 8.24 -9.97 -6.86
C CYS A 43 8.85 -8.99 -7.87
N PRO A 44 8.03 -8.30 -8.71
CA PRO A 44 8.53 -7.39 -9.73
C PRO A 44 9.18 -6.13 -9.16
N VAL A 45 8.93 -5.79 -7.90
CA VAL A 45 9.41 -4.57 -7.24
C VAL A 45 10.34 -4.85 -6.05
N VAL A 46 10.82 -6.10 -5.89
CA VAL A 46 11.67 -6.48 -4.75
C VAL A 46 12.98 -5.68 -4.68
N TYR A 47 13.48 -5.21 -5.81
CA TYR A 47 14.69 -4.39 -5.89
C TYR A 47 14.55 -3.01 -5.21
N ALA A 48 13.32 -2.50 -5.08
CA ALA A 48 13.01 -1.23 -4.44
C ALA A 48 12.57 -1.40 -2.96
N MET A 49 12.47 -2.64 -2.49
CA MET A 49 12.05 -2.96 -1.12
C MET A 49 13.24 -3.01 -0.17
N ASP A 50 13.11 -2.44 1.01
CA ASP A 50 14.07 -2.55 2.12
C ASP A 50 13.98 -3.92 2.81
N VAL A 51 12.77 -4.49 2.88
CA VAL A 51 12.51 -5.82 3.45
C VAL A 51 11.82 -6.69 2.40
N ALA A 52 12.46 -7.76 1.96
CA ALA A 52 11.88 -8.67 0.96
C ALA A 52 10.60 -9.34 1.48
N PRO A 53 9.61 -9.69 0.63
CA PRO A 53 8.31 -10.23 1.05
C PRO A 53 8.36 -11.42 2.01
N HIS A 54 9.25 -12.41 1.79
CA HIS A 54 9.40 -13.54 2.73
C HIS A 54 9.92 -13.08 4.10
N ARG A 55 10.77 -12.05 4.14
CA ARG A 55 11.31 -11.48 5.37
C ARG A 55 10.27 -10.68 6.15
N VAL A 56 9.29 -10.06 5.46
CA VAL A 56 8.13 -9.43 6.12
C VAL A 56 7.35 -10.47 6.92
N LEU A 57 7.06 -11.65 6.32
CA LEU A 57 6.39 -12.74 7.03
C LEU A 57 7.24 -13.23 8.22
N ARG A 58 8.56 -13.35 8.03
CA ARG A 58 9.46 -13.74 9.13
C ARG A 58 9.50 -12.72 10.26
N ALA A 59 9.53 -11.44 9.94
CA ALA A 59 9.50 -10.38 10.93
C ALA A 59 8.18 -10.37 11.72
N ALA A 60 7.05 -10.67 11.05
CA ALA A 60 5.77 -10.85 11.73
C ALA A 60 5.78 -12.04 12.70
N GLN A 61 6.37 -13.17 12.29
CA GLN A 61 6.58 -14.34 13.18
C GLN A 61 7.46 -14.01 14.40
N LEU A 62 8.43 -13.11 14.24
CA LEU A 62 9.37 -12.67 15.27
C LEU A 62 8.89 -11.43 16.05
N ASN A 63 7.62 -11.03 15.92
CA ASN A 63 7.02 -9.88 16.61
C ASN A 63 7.67 -8.52 16.32
N GLN A 64 8.32 -8.35 15.16
CA GLN A 64 9.05 -7.11 14.81
C GLN A 64 8.12 -6.07 14.17
N LYS A 65 7.08 -5.67 14.88
CA LYS A 65 6.07 -4.71 14.41
C LYS A 65 6.67 -3.37 14.01
N ASP A 66 7.51 -2.80 14.86
CA ASP A 66 8.09 -1.46 14.63
C ASP A 66 8.93 -1.39 13.36
N MET A 67 9.67 -2.44 13.06
CA MET A 67 10.42 -2.56 11.81
C MET A 67 9.47 -2.59 10.60
N LEU A 68 8.38 -3.34 10.68
CA LEU A 68 7.43 -3.51 9.59
C LEU A 68 6.63 -2.25 9.29
N VAL A 69 6.09 -1.58 10.31
CA VAL A 69 5.28 -0.36 10.13
C VAL A 69 6.11 0.84 9.66
N LYS A 70 7.43 0.84 9.91
CA LYS A 70 8.37 1.87 9.44
C LYS A 70 9.01 1.52 8.09
N SER A 71 8.85 0.29 7.60
CA SER A 71 9.43 -0.20 6.35
C SER A 71 8.86 0.51 5.12
N SER A 72 9.71 0.73 4.12
CA SER A 72 9.27 1.21 2.80
C SER A 72 8.52 0.12 2.03
N THR A 73 8.81 -1.15 2.28
CA THR A 73 8.26 -2.32 1.57
C THR A 73 6.73 -2.31 1.55
N ILE A 74 6.08 -2.02 2.68
CA ILE A 74 4.61 -2.00 2.76
C ILE A 74 4.00 -0.95 1.83
N TRP A 75 4.72 0.14 1.52
CA TRP A 75 4.28 1.23 0.63
C TRP A 75 4.67 1.00 -0.83
N VAL A 76 5.79 0.32 -1.08
CA VAL A 76 6.28 0.00 -2.44
C VAL A 76 5.53 -1.18 -3.04
N CYS A 77 4.90 -2.03 -2.22
CA CYS A 77 4.15 -3.18 -2.69
C CYS A 77 3.02 -2.76 -3.65
N ALA A 78 3.10 -3.22 -4.90
CA ALA A 78 2.13 -2.92 -5.96
C ALA A 78 0.85 -3.77 -5.90
N SER A 79 0.67 -4.59 -4.87
CA SER A 79 -0.49 -5.50 -4.68
C SER A 79 -0.83 -6.34 -5.93
N CYS A 80 0.20 -6.77 -6.67
CA CYS A 80 0.04 -7.50 -7.95
C CYS A 80 -0.30 -8.98 -7.80
N HIS A 81 -0.40 -9.50 -6.57
CA HIS A 81 -0.73 -10.89 -6.19
C HIS A 81 0.21 -11.98 -6.73
N THR A 82 1.29 -11.66 -7.46
CA THR A 82 2.25 -12.66 -7.96
C THR A 82 2.85 -13.51 -6.83
N CYS A 83 3.05 -12.93 -5.66
CA CYS A 83 3.56 -13.66 -4.49
C CYS A 83 2.52 -14.61 -3.89
N ALA A 84 1.24 -14.24 -3.87
CA ALA A 84 0.13 -15.06 -3.38
C ALA A 84 -0.04 -16.31 -4.25
N THR A 85 -0.07 -16.16 -5.58
CA THR A 85 -0.21 -17.29 -6.52
C THR A 85 0.95 -18.28 -6.48
N ARG A 86 2.13 -17.85 -6.01
CA ARG A 86 3.33 -18.70 -5.88
C ARG A 86 3.51 -19.29 -4.48
N CYS A 87 2.69 -18.90 -3.51
CA CYS A 87 2.84 -19.32 -2.13
C CYS A 87 2.36 -20.76 -1.93
N PRO A 88 3.20 -21.71 -1.52
CA PRO A 88 2.78 -23.09 -1.27
C PRO A 88 1.94 -23.22 0.02
N CYS A 89 1.97 -22.20 0.90
CA CYS A 89 1.13 -22.12 2.10
C CYS A 89 -0.13 -21.28 1.85
N GLU A 90 -0.42 -20.91 0.61
CA GLU A 90 -1.61 -20.14 0.21
C GLU A 90 -1.81 -18.81 0.95
N ILE A 91 -0.71 -18.21 1.45
CA ILE A 91 -0.75 -16.93 2.16
C ILE A 91 -0.90 -15.79 1.15
N ASP A 92 -1.93 -14.97 1.31
CA ASP A 92 -2.12 -13.73 0.54
C ASP A 92 -1.24 -12.60 1.14
N ILE A 93 0.01 -12.52 0.67
CA ILE A 93 0.99 -11.56 1.15
C ILE A 93 0.56 -10.11 0.93
N PRO A 94 -0.06 -9.71 -0.19
CA PRO A 94 -0.69 -8.40 -0.35
C PRO A 94 -1.63 -8.00 0.79
N LYS A 95 -2.50 -8.90 1.27
CA LYS A 95 -3.36 -8.63 2.43
C LYS A 95 -2.56 -8.39 3.72
N VAL A 96 -1.48 -9.15 3.90
CA VAL A 96 -0.57 -8.93 5.04
C VAL A 96 0.09 -7.55 4.95
N MET A 97 0.54 -7.14 3.75
CA MET A 97 1.10 -5.79 3.53
C MET A 97 0.07 -4.69 3.82
N ASP A 98 -1.18 -4.88 3.39
CA ASP A 98 -2.26 -3.93 3.65
C ASP A 98 -2.60 -3.83 5.14
N THR A 99 -2.52 -4.95 5.87
CA THR A 99 -2.69 -4.95 7.31
C THR A 99 -1.64 -4.09 7.99
N PHE A 100 -0.37 -4.19 7.60
CA PHE A 100 0.69 -3.33 8.14
C PHE A 100 0.54 -1.86 7.72
N ARG A 101 0.05 -1.56 6.51
CA ARG A 101 -0.30 -0.18 6.10
C ARG A 101 -1.37 0.42 7.02
N ARG A 102 -2.46 -0.33 7.27
CA ARG A 102 -3.54 0.09 8.18
C ARG A 102 -3.01 0.32 9.60
N MET A 103 -2.18 -0.58 10.11
CA MET A 103 -1.54 -0.42 11.42
C MET A 103 -0.67 0.84 11.48
N ALA A 104 0.17 1.08 10.46
CA ALA A 104 1.01 2.26 10.38
C ALA A 104 0.20 3.57 10.36
N ILE A 105 -0.92 3.59 9.62
CA ILE A 105 -1.82 4.75 9.55
C ILE A 105 -2.53 4.97 10.89
N ALA A 106 -3.06 3.91 11.51
CA ALA A 106 -3.77 3.98 12.78
C ALA A 106 -2.86 4.49 13.92
N GLU A 107 -1.60 4.07 13.93
CA GLU A 107 -0.59 4.49 14.90
C GLU A 107 0.09 5.82 14.55
N LYS A 108 -0.36 6.46 13.46
CA LYS A 108 0.20 7.74 12.97
C LYS A 108 1.72 7.67 12.72
N VAL A 109 2.24 6.50 12.38
CA VAL A 109 3.64 6.33 12.00
C VAL A 109 3.88 7.08 10.69
N ARG A 110 4.95 7.88 10.63
CA ARG A 110 5.30 8.59 9.40
C ARG A 110 5.64 7.59 8.30
N PRO A 111 4.92 7.60 7.15
CA PRO A 111 5.20 6.69 6.06
C PRO A 111 6.63 6.84 5.55
N ALA A 112 7.33 5.74 5.31
CA ALA A 112 8.65 5.77 4.67
C ALA A 112 8.58 6.34 3.24
N GLN A 113 7.41 6.18 2.59
CA GLN A 113 7.11 6.71 1.26
C GLN A 113 5.88 7.66 1.32
N PRO A 114 6.04 8.91 1.79
CA PRO A 114 4.90 9.82 1.98
C PRO A 114 4.17 10.14 0.67
N ASN A 115 4.89 10.13 -0.46
CA ASN A 115 4.31 10.39 -1.78
C ASN A 115 3.38 9.26 -2.25
N ALA A 116 3.61 8.01 -1.85
CA ALA A 116 2.70 6.90 -2.15
C ALA A 116 1.34 7.12 -1.47
N LEU A 117 1.34 7.41 -0.18
CA LEU A 117 0.11 7.69 0.56
C LEU A 117 -0.60 8.96 0.05
N LEU A 118 0.16 10.00 -0.33
CA LEU A 118 -0.40 11.21 -0.93
C LEU A 118 -1.09 10.89 -2.26
N PHE A 119 -0.44 10.10 -3.12
CA PHE A 119 -0.99 9.68 -4.40
C PHE A 119 -2.30 8.92 -4.22
N ASP A 120 -2.33 7.92 -3.32
CA ASP A 120 -3.53 7.13 -3.04
C ASP A 120 -4.70 8.00 -2.58
N ARG A 121 -4.44 8.95 -1.67
CA ARG A 121 -5.47 9.88 -1.18
C ARG A 121 -6.01 10.79 -2.28
N LEU A 122 -5.14 11.34 -3.12
CA LEU A 122 -5.55 12.20 -4.23
C LEU A 122 -6.32 11.40 -5.29
N PHE A 123 -5.88 10.17 -5.57
CA PHE A 123 -6.56 9.26 -6.48
C PHE A 123 -8.00 8.99 -6.02
N LEU A 124 -8.16 8.53 -4.78
CA LEU A 124 -9.47 8.25 -4.19
C LEU A 124 -10.34 9.50 -4.16
N LYS A 125 -9.78 10.66 -3.78
CA LYS A 125 -10.51 11.93 -3.76
C LYS A 125 -10.95 12.37 -5.15
N SER A 126 -10.13 12.16 -6.17
CA SER A 126 -10.51 12.41 -7.57
C SER A 126 -11.72 11.54 -7.96
N VAL A 127 -11.68 10.24 -7.65
CA VAL A 127 -12.78 9.31 -7.96
C VAL A 127 -14.06 9.68 -7.20
N GLU A 128 -13.96 10.02 -5.92
CA GLU A 128 -15.11 10.46 -5.11
C GLU A 128 -15.79 11.70 -5.72
N LEU A 129 -15.00 12.68 -6.16
CA LEU A 129 -15.51 13.96 -6.66
C LEU A 129 -16.10 13.88 -8.07
N THR A 130 -15.52 13.09 -8.96
CA THR A 130 -15.88 13.07 -10.38
C THR A 130 -16.57 11.78 -10.82
N GLY A 131 -16.56 10.73 -9.95
CA GLY A 131 -17.05 9.39 -10.26
C GLY A 131 -16.04 8.53 -11.04
N ARG A 132 -14.92 9.12 -11.48
CA ARG A 132 -13.82 8.46 -12.20
C ARG A 132 -12.52 9.21 -11.95
N LEU A 133 -11.41 8.62 -12.32
CA LEU A 133 -10.14 9.32 -12.26
C LEU A 133 -10.11 10.50 -13.25
N TYR A 134 -9.68 11.66 -12.77
CA TYR A 134 -9.33 12.81 -13.59
C TYR A 134 -7.81 12.99 -13.60
N GLU A 135 -7.19 12.51 -14.66
CA GLU A 135 -5.73 12.32 -14.76
C GLU A 135 -4.97 13.66 -14.63
N LEU A 136 -5.42 14.69 -15.34
CA LEU A 136 -4.76 16.00 -15.32
C LEU A 136 -4.82 16.64 -13.93
N GLY A 137 -5.97 16.55 -13.27
CA GLY A 137 -6.16 17.04 -11.92
C GLY A 137 -5.29 16.27 -10.93
N LEU A 138 -5.24 14.92 -11.04
CA LEU A 138 -4.40 14.09 -10.18
C LEU A 138 -2.92 14.48 -10.31
N VAL A 139 -2.38 14.53 -11.53
CA VAL A 139 -0.98 14.88 -11.77
C VAL A 139 -0.67 16.30 -11.29
N GLY A 140 -1.54 17.26 -11.59
CA GLY A 140 -1.36 18.65 -11.18
C GLY A 140 -1.34 18.81 -9.64
N PHE A 141 -2.32 18.27 -8.94
CA PHE A 141 -2.36 18.34 -7.48
C PHE A 141 -1.24 17.52 -6.82
N PHE A 142 -0.91 16.35 -7.37
CA PHE A 142 0.19 15.54 -6.86
C PHE A 142 1.52 16.27 -6.98
N ASN A 143 1.83 16.85 -8.14
CA ASN A 143 3.07 17.59 -8.36
C ASN A 143 3.17 18.82 -7.45
N LEU A 144 2.06 19.54 -7.25
CA LEU A 144 2.01 20.70 -6.35
C LEU A 144 2.26 20.29 -4.90
N LEU A 145 1.60 19.24 -4.40
CA LEU A 145 1.67 18.84 -3.01
C LEU A 145 2.93 18.00 -2.69
N SER A 146 3.47 17.27 -3.66
CA SER A 146 4.74 16.54 -3.51
C SER A 146 5.98 17.43 -3.57
N LYS A 147 5.79 18.74 -3.79
CA LYS A 147 6.87 19.73 -3.99
C LYS A 147 7.76 19.43 -5.20
N GLN A 148 7.22 18.75 -6.20
CA GLN A 148 7.89 18.43 -7.47
C GLN A 148 7.09 18.97 -8.66
N PRO A 149 6.89 20.31 -8.79
CA PRO A 149 5.97 20.91 -9.74
C PRO A 149 6.29 20.59 -11.21
N PHE A 150 7.52 20.23 -11.51
CA PHE A 150 8.00 19.93 -12.87
C PHE A 150 8.19 18.43 -13.14
N ALA A 151 7.82 17.56 -12.20
CA ALA A 151 7.90 16.12 -12.43
C ALA A 151 6.98 15.72 -13.58
N SER A 152 7.52 14.98 -14.55
CA SER A 152 6.80 14.51 -15.76
C SER A 152 6.36 15.58 -16.75
N MET A 153 6.87 16.81 -16.66
CA MET A 153 6.56 17.87 -17.65
C MET A 153 7.09 17.55 -19.05
N ASP A 154 8.11 16.73 -19.19
CA ASP A 154 8.68 16.37 -20.49
C ASP A 154 7.68 15.58 -21.36
N LEU A 155 6.80 14.82 -20.75
CA LEU A 155 5.78 14.01 -21.44
C LEU A 155 4.47 14.76 -21.66
N ALA A 156 4.17 15.78 -20.85
CA ALA A 156 2.88 16.48 -20.86
C ALA A 156 2.57 17.15 -22.22
N PRO A 157 3.49 17.89 -22.89
CA PRO A 157 3.20 18.53 -24.18
C PRO A 157 2.89 17.49 -25.28
N ALA A 158 3.64 16.40 -25.33
CA ALA A 158 3.44 15.34 -26.31
C ALA A 158 2.10 14.61 -26.15
N MET A 159 1.66 14.41 -24.91
CA MET A 159 0.36 13.79 -24.62
C MET A 159 -0.81 14.74 -24.89
N MET A 160 -0.65 16.04 -24.61
CA MET A 160 -1.65 17.07 -24.91
C MET A 160 -1.84 17.24 -26.42
N LEU A 161 -0.74 17.34 -27.20
CA LEU A 161 -0.80 17.45 -28.66
C LEU A 161 -1.47 16.24 -29.33
N LYS A 162 -1.35 15.05 -28.73
CA LYS A 162 -2.01 13.83 -29.21
C LYS A 162 -3.46 13.70 -28.73
N GLY A 163 -4.01 14.69 -28.03
CA GLY A 163 -5.40 14.68 -27.54
C GLY A 163 -5.72 13.57 -26.56
N LYS A 164 -4.70 12.95 -25.92
CA LYS A 164 -4.88 11.79 -25.03
C LYS A 164 -5.30 12.17 -23.60
N ILE A 165 -5.14 13.44 -23.24
CA ILE A 165 -5.49 13.94 -21.90
C ILE A 165 -6.71 14.86 -22.03
N PRO A 166 -7.87 14.50 -21.48
CA PRO A 166 -9.03 15.37 -21.47
C PRO A 166 -8.78 16.55 -20.52
N LEU A 167 -8.87 17.77 -21.07
CA LEU A 167 -8.71 19.02 -20.29
C LEU A 167 -9.86 19.26 -19.31
N ILE A 168 -11.04 18.73 -19.62
CA ILE A 168 -12.25 18.88 -18.80
C ILE A 168 -12.63 17.51 -18.21
N PRO A 169 -12.89 17.44 -16.89
CA PRO A 169 -13.31 16.19 -16.28
C PRO A 169 -14.66 15.75 -16.85
N SER A 170 -14.72 14.58 -17.47
CA SER A 170 -15.99 14.02 -17.93
C SER A 170 -16.80 13.52 -16.72
N ARG A 171 -18.02 14.02 -16.58
CA ARG A 171 -18.93 13.61 -15.49
C ARG A 171 -19.57 12.26 -15.82
N LEU A 172 -19.43 11.29 -14.93
CA LEU A 172 -20.16 10.02 -15.03
C LEU A 172 -21.62 10.19 -14.61
N LYS A 173 -22.54 9.49 -15.28
CA LYS A 173 -23.97 9.46 -14.89
C LYS A 173 -24.19 8.88 -13.49
N GLY A 174 -23.34 7.92 -13.04
CA GLY A 174 -23.38 7.28 -11.71
C GLY A 174 -22.58 7.96 -10.60
N ARG A 175 -22.17 9.24 -10.75
CA ARG A 175 -21.34 9.94 -9.75
C ARG A 175 -21.93 9.91 -8.33
N ARG A 176 -23.27 10.03 -8.22
CA ARG A 176 -23.96 10.00 -6.90
C ARG A 176 -23.82 8.65 -6.22
N GLU A 177 -23.91 7.56 -6.98
CA GLU A 177 -23.74 6.19 -6.47
C GLU A 177 -22.32 5.96 -5.97
N VAL A 178 -21.30 6.43 -6.71
CA VAL A 178 -19.90 6.38 -6.28
C VAL A 178 -19.70 7.16 -4.97
N GLY A 179 -20.22 8.40 -4.88
CA GLY A 179 -20.15 9.20 -3.66
C GLY A 179 -20.84 8.52 -2.46
N GLU A 180 -21.96 7.82 -2.70
CA GLU A 180 -22.65 7.05 -1.67
C GLU A 180 -21.82 5.86 -1.16
N ILE A 181 -21.07 5.19 -2.05
CA ILE A 181 -20.13 4.11 -1.66
C ILE A 181 -19.06 4.68 -0.71
N PHE A 182 -18.43 5.80 -1.08
CA PHE A 182 -17.42 6.44 -0.23
C PHE A 182 -17.99 6.84 1.14
N ARG A 183 -19.19 7.38 1.18
CA ARG A 183 -19.87 7.73 2.43
C ARG A 183 -20.07 6.51 3.33
N ARG A 184 -20.59 5.41 2.79
CA ARG A 184 -20.82 4.15 3.52
C ARG A 184 -19.53 3.55 4.05
N VAL A 185 -18.48 3.51 3.23
CA VAL A 185 -17.15 3.03 3.66
C VAL A 185 -16.63 3.88 4.82
N GLY A 186 -16.70 5.21 4.71
CA GLY A 186 -16.27 6.10 5.79
C GLY A 186 -17.08 5.97 7.10
N GLU A 187 -18.34 5.50 7.04
CA GLU A 187 -19.12 5.18 8.22
C GLU A 187 -18.68 3.86 8.88
N VAL A 188 -18.30 2.85 8.08
CA VAL A 188 -17.78 1.58 8.58
C VAL A 188 -16.41 1.77 9.23
N GLU A 189 -15.49 2.48 8.56
CA GLU A 189 -14.14 2.76 9.09
C GLU A 189 -14.14 3.55 10.41
N LYS A 190 -15.18 4.33 10.69
CA LYS A 190 -15.31 5.04 11.98
C LYS A 190 -15.79 4.15 13.13
N ARG A 191 -16.33 2.97 12.82
CA ARG A 191 -16.83 2.02 13.81
C ARG A 191 -15.79 0.97 14.23
N GLU A 192 -14.74 0.81 13.42
CA GLU A 192 -13.57 -0.05 13.72
C GLU A 192 -12.49 0.71 14.51
#